data_857752df1fdb9e416add435086d0c3a9
#
_entry.id   857752df1fdb9e416add435086d0c3a9
#
_cell.length_a   1.000
_cell.length_b   1.000
_cell.length_c   1.000
_cell.angle_alpha   90.00
_cell.angle_beta   90.00
_cell.angle_gamma   90.00
#
_symmetry.space_group_name_H-M   'P 1'
#
loop_
_entity.id
_entity.type
_entity.pdbx_description
1 polymer ?
#
loop_
_entity_poly.entity_id
_entity_poly.type
_entity_poly.pdbx_seq_one_letter_code
_entity_poly.pdbx_strand_id
1 'polypeptide(L)'
;MHVLESYALQNDLKIDRATVYEKYFPLAVDKFITIDTSNLGTSALTYDHWQLVIDLIHAKLEEQGVKIIQLGNKDCIPLRQCYTTLGQCNFNQKAYVISKSLVHVCPNNESSHLASTYNKKSVVLFSGNCYSSQFSPYWTDEKNLKVLEPPRSNKPSFNPNENPKSINLIKPEKVAQKILNLAGIHTFIPDHETVRIGSSFNRPRIESALTQLLDIKKLGVSSLIVRMDLNFNEESLEKQLESCVCSVITNRPLSDKILDKYHKRIAELVYYIEDDNSPAFIRKVKEKSIQYLLRSRKEEKQTNDFKLDYLDYGLVHQIPSRSRVDFEELKKHKKLYYKSTHLIIHNNKFYPSTAAFLRREQGSHSMEHEPYPIIDDPLFWEEEEHFHFFVRK
;
A
#
# COMPACT_ATOMS: atom_id res chain seq x y z
N MET A 1 8.16 -6.78 33.12
CA MET A 1 8.01 -5.48 33.81
C MET A 1 7.76 -4.42 32.75
N HIS A 2 6.78 -3.56 32.95
CA HIS A 2 6.48 -2.44 32.07
C HIS A 2 7.56 -1.34 32.21
N VAL A 3 7.84 -0.58 31.14
CA VAL A 3 8.88 0.46 31.15
C VAL A 3 8.64 1.53 32.22
N LEU A 4 7.38 1.93 32.46
CA LEU A 4 7.02 2.87 33.53
C LEU A 4 7.30 2.30 34.93
N GLU A 5 7.03 1.02 35.16
CA GLU A 5 7.31 0.35 36.44
C GLU A 5 8.84 0.29 36.68
N SER A 6 9.59 -0.06 35.63
CA SER A 6 11.05 -0.07 35.72
C SER A 6 11.62 1.31 36.03
N TYR A 7 11.10 2.34 35.35
CA TYR A 7 11.54 3.74 35.61
C TYR A 7 11.17 4.21 37.02
N ALA A 8 9.93 3.94 37.46
CA ALA A 8 9.46 4.31 38.78
C ALA A 8 10.28 3.62 39.88
N LEU A 9 10.57 2.34 39.74
CA LEU A 9 11.39 1.58 40.68
C LEU A 9 12.82 2.10 40.75
N GLN A 10 13.42 2.47 39.62
CA GLN A 10 14.79 3.01 39.59
C GLN A 10 14.91 4.39 40.22
N ASN A 11 13.82 5.16 40.24
CA ASN A 11 13.81 6.55 40.74
C ASN A 11 12.99 6.71 42.03
N ASP A 12 12.57 5.61 42.66
CA ASP A 12 11.76 5.61 43.88
C ASP A 12 10.48 6.46 43.76
N LEU A 13 9.79 6.33 42.62
CA LEU A 13 8.59 7.09 42.30
C LEU A 13 7.34 6.23 42.37
N LYS A 14 6.21 6.85 42.71
CA LYS A 14 4.87 6.23 42.53
C LYS A 14 4.35 6.52 41.14
N ILE A 15 3.64 5.55 40.58
CA ILE A 15 2.95 5.71 39.31
C ILE A 15 1.50 6.11 39.59
N ASP A 16 1.18 7.36 39.34
CA ASP A 16 -0.19 7.85 39.35
C ASP A 16 -0.79 7.84 37.95
N ARG A 17 -2.11 7.98 37.86
CA ARG A 17 -2.78 8.09 36.56
C ARG A 17 -2.39 9.42 35.91
N ALA A 18 -1.91 9.35 34.68
CA ALA A 18 -1.59 10.54 33.91
C ALA A 18 -2.85 11.35 33.59
N THR A 19 -2.72 12.67 33.67
CA THR A 19 -3.77 13.62 33.25
C THR A 19 -3.29 14.43 32.07
N VAL A 20 -4.19 14.72 31.13
CA VAL A 20 -3.88 15.49 29.94
C VAL A 20 -4.88 16.63 29.80
N TYR A 21 -4.40 17.82 29.50
CA TYR A 21 -5.23 18.97 29.20
C TYR A 21 -5.92 18.79 27.83
N GLU A 22 -7.24 18.89 27.81
CA GLU A 22 -8.03 18.84 26.59
C GLU A 22 -8.26 20.25 26.04
N LYS A 23 -7.97 20.44 24.76
CA LYS A 23 -8.32 21.62 24.01
C LYS A 23 -9.42 21.27 23.02
N TYR A 24 -10.52 22.04 23.04
CA TYR A 24 -11.64 21.84 22.13
C TYR A 24 -11.20 21.80 20.65
N PHE A 25 -11.79 20.87 19.92
CA PHE A 25 -11.70 20.75 18.48
C PHE A 25 -13.10 20.56 17.90
N PRO A 26 -13.55 21.36 16.90
CA PRO A 26 -14.87 21.24 16.32
C PRO A 26 -15.02 19.90 15.57
N LEU A 27 -16.03 19.13 15.92
CA LEU A 27 -16.36 17.85 15.29
C LEU A 27 -17.70 17.98 14.57
N ALA A 28 -17.77 17.52 13.33
CA ALA A 28 -18.99 17.49 12.54
C ALA A 28 -19.88 16.28 12.84
N VAL A 29 -19.48 15.42 13.80
CA VAL A 29 -20.12 14.14 14.12
C VAL A 29 -20.10 13.88 15.61
N ASP A 30 -21.20 13.30 16.13
CA ASP A 30 -21.36 13.05 17.58
C ASP A 30 -20.94 11.63 17.98
N LYS A 31 -21.19 10.65 17.11
CA LYS A 31 -20.91 9.23 17.38
C LYS A 31 -19.88 8.69 16.41
N PHE A 32 -18.68 8.40 16.90
CA PHE A 32 -17.57 8.05 16.04
C PHE A 32 -16.52 7.17 16.72
N ILE A 33 -15.72 6.52 15.90
CA ILE A 33 -14.42 5.94 16.29
C ILE A 33 -13.30 6.80 15.71
N THR A 34 -12.11 6.72 16.31
CA THR A 34 -10.90 7.38 15.79
C THR A 34 -9.88 6.36 15.32
N ILE A 35 -9.24 6.64 14.19
CA ILE A 35 -8.08 5.89 13.68
C ILE A 35 -6.93 6.87 13.51
N ASP A 36 -5.85 6.70 14.27
CA ASP A 36 -4.64 7.50 14.12
C ASP A 36 -3.62 6.72 13.30
N THR A 37 -3.29 7.24 12.12
CA THR A 37 -2.35 6.63 11.18
C THR A 37 -0.93 7.17 11.31
N SER A 38 -0.62 7.97 12.34
CA SER A 38 0.71 8.55 12.57
C SER A 38 1.74 7.46 12.87
N ASN A 39 2.89 7.56 12.23
CA ASN A 39 4.01 6.61 12.35
C ASN A 39 5.25 7.18 13.01
N LEU A 40 5.22 8.44 13.48
CA LEU A 40 6.35 9.16 14.09
C LEU A 40 7.63 9.14 13.24
N GLY A 41 7.49 9.05 11.90
CA GLY A 41 8.62 8.96 10.96
C GLY A 41 9.34 7.60 10.96
N THR A 42 8.74 6.55 11.54
CA THR A 42 9.34 5.21 11.61
C THR A 42 8.57 4.19 10.80
N SER A 43 9.26 3.33 10.05
CA SER A 43 8.59 2.30 9.25
C SER A 43 7.96 1.19 10.12
N ALA A 44 8.52 0.92 11.29
CA ALA A 44 7.99 -0.07 12.23
C ALA A 44 6.56 0.25 12.72
N LEU A 45 6.17 1.53 12.76
CA LEU A 45 4.82 1.96 13.15
C LEU A 45 3.91 2.23 11.95
N THR A 46 4.37 1.98 10.73
CA THR A 46 3.61 2.24 9.50
C THR A 46 2.85 0.98 9.10
N TYR A 47 1.56 0.92 9.42
CA TYR A 47 0.66 -0.12 8.96
C TYR A 47 0.04 0.27 7.62
N ASP A 48 0.35 -0.48 6.57
CA ASP A 48 -0.04 -0.13 5.20
C ASP A 48 -1.48 -0.55 4.83
N HIS A 49 -2.15 -1.32 5.67
CA HIS A 49 -3.44 -1.93 5.34
C HIS A 49 -4.65 -1.23 5.97
N TRP A 50 -4.51 0.04 6.38
CA TRP A 50 -5.61 0.79 7.01
C TRP A 50 -6.85 0.88 6.12
N GLN A 51 -6.68 1.09 4.80
CA GLN A 51 -7.83 1.17 3.89
C GLN A 51 -8.62 -0.15 3.86
N LEU A 52 -7.94 -1.30 3.87
CA LEU A 52 -8.62 -2.59 3.94
C LEU A 52 -9.39 -2.78 5.24
N VAL A 53 -8.87 -2.27 6.36
CA VAL A 53 -9.60 -2.28 7.65
C VAL A 53 -10.86 -1.44 7.53
N ILE A 54 -10.77 -0.22 6.97
CA ILE A 54 -11.92 0.67 6.76
C ILE A 54 -12.98 -0.01 5.88
N ASP A 55 -12.57 -0.58 4.75
CA ASP A 55 -13.47 -1.25 3.81
C ASP A 55 -14.26 -2.40 4.48
N LEU A 56 -13.66 -3.07 5.48
CA LEU A 56 -14.31 -4.13 6.25
C LEU A 56 -15.30 -3.62 7.32
N ILE A 57 -15.06 -2.44 7.91
CA ILE A 57 -15.85 -1.96 9.06
C ILE A 57 -16.85 -0.88 8.71
N HIS A 58 -16.61 -0.11 7.62
CA HIS A 58 -17.38 1.11 7.33
C HIS A 58 -18.87 0.84 7.26
N ALA A 59 -19.34 -0.12 6.44
CA ALA A 59 -20.76 -0.41 6.29
C ALA A 59 -21.42 -0.80 7.64
N LYS A 60 -20.75 -1.61 8.46
CA LYS A 60 -21.23 -2.05 9.75
C LYS A 60 -21.32 -0.94 10.79
N LEU A 61 -20.39 -0.01 10.76
CA LEU A 61 -20.41 1.18 11.61
C LEU A 61 -21.50 2.16 11.15
N GLU A 62 -21.64 2.35 9.85
CA GLU A 62 -22.68 3.22 9.25
C GLU A 62 -24.10 2.75 9.61
N GLU A 63 -24.37 1.42 9.56
CA GLU A 63 -25.63 0.81 10.02
C GLU A 63 -25.98 1.19 11.47
N GLN A 64 -24.97 1.49 12.31
CA GLN A 64 -25.12 1.91 13.71
C GLN A 64 -25.03 3.43 13.93
N GLY A 65 -24.97 4.19 12.84
CA GLY A 65 -24.78 5.65 12.88
C GLY A 65 -23.42 6.08 13.43
N VAL A 66 -22.41 5.20 13.38
CA VAL A 66 -21.05 5.49 13.86
C VAL A 66 -20.19 5.90 12.68
N LYS A 67 -19.54 7.07 12.79
CA LYS A 67 -18.61 7.58 11.78
C LYS A 67 -17.16 7.24 12.11
N ILE A 68 -16.28 7.40 11.15
CA ILE A 68 -14.83 7.17 11.31
C ILE A 68 -14.12 8.51 11.16
N ILE A 69 -13.33 8.90 12.17
CA ILE A 69 -12.45 10.08 12.10
C ILE A 69 -11.01 9.60 11.98
N GLN A 70 -10.35 10.01 10.91
CA GLN A 70 -8.92 9.78 10.74
C GLN A 70 -8.13 10.91 11.39
N LEU A 71 -7.27 10.56 12.34
CA LEU A 71 -6.22 11.40 12.92
C LEU A 71 -4.88 11.07 12.25
N GLY A 72 -3.96 11.99 12.30
CA GLY A 72 -2.61 11.79 11.78
C GLY A 72 -1.87 13.08 11.49
N ASN A 73 -0.63 12.95 11.06
CA ASN A 73 0.21 14.04 10.58
C ASN A 73 -0.18 14.43 9.15
N LYS A 74 0.31 15.57 8.67
CA LYS A 74 0.06 16.05 7.30
C LYS A 74 0.51 15.06 6.22
N ASP A 75 1.56 14.30 6.51
CA ASP A 75 2.17 13.35 5.57
C ASP A 75 1.45 11.98 5.53
N CYS A 76 0.45 11.78 6.39
CA CYS A 76 -0.35 10.57 6.36
C CYS A 76 -1.25 10.55 5.12
N ILE A 77 -1.45 9.35 4.57
CA ILE A 77 -2.32 9.15 3.40
C ILE A 77 -3.78 9.27 3.84
N PRO A 78 -4.59 10.15 3.22
CA PRO A 78 -6.02 10.22 3.48
C PRO A 78 -6.71 8.90 3.16
N LEU A 79 -7.51 8.40 4.11
CA LEU A 79 -8.30 7.19 3.94
C LEU A 79 -9.69 7.53 3.39
N ARG A 80 -10.18 6.71 2.46
CA ARG A 80 -11.54 6.84 1.94
C ARG A 80 -12.56 6.47 3.02
N GLN A 81 -13.78 6.99 2.91
CA GLN A 81 -14.89 6.71 3.84
C GLN A 81 -14.62 7.16 5.28
N CYS A 82 -13.74 8.13 5.48
CA CYS A 82 -13.40 8.73 6.76
C CYS A 82 -13.52 10.25 6.72
N TYR A 83 -13.86 10.84 7.86
CA TYR A 83 -13.66 12.26 8.10
C TYR A 83 -12.19 12.49 8.46
N THR A 84 -11.43 13.12 7.58
CA THR A 84 -9.99 13.28 7.80
C THR A 84 -9.67 14.60 8.50
N THR A 85 -8.82 14.55 9.53
CA THR A 85 -8.31 15.72 10.28
C THR A 85 -6.78 15.76 10.26
N LEU A 86 -6.18 15.24 9.20
CA LEU A 86 -4.71 15.12 9.06
C LEU A 86 -4.02 16.48 9.20
N GLY A 87 -3.10 16.58 10.17
CA GLY A 87 -2.34 17.80 10.45
C GLY A 87 -3.16 18.97 11.02
N GLN A 88 -4.44 18.77 11.34
CA GLN A 88 -5.32 19.82 11.88
C GLN A 88 -5.34 19.86 13.40
N CYS A 89 -5.07 18.73 14.06
CA CYS A 89 -5.11 18.60 15.51
C CYS A 89 -3.71 18.70 16.13
N ASN A 90 -3.51 19.59 17.09
CA ASN A 90 -2.36 19.50 17.99
C ASN A 90 -2.59 18.41 19.06
N PHE A 91 -1.59 18.14 19.91
CA PHE A 91 -1.65 17.09 20.92
C PHE A 91 -2.89 17.20 21.84
N ASN A 92 -3.18 18.38 22.36
CA ASN A 92 -4.31 18.61 23.29
C ASN A 92 -5.67 18.52 22.57
N GLN A 93 -5.72 18.84 21.28
CA GLN A 93 -6.91 18.66 20.45
C GLN A 93 -7.14 17.19 20.10
N LYS A 94 -6.05 16.43 19.82
CA LYS A 94 -6.13 14.97 19.69
C LYS A 94 -6.68 14.35 20.99
N ALA A 95 -6.25 14.84 22.16
CA ALA A 95 -6.75 14.40 23.45
C ALA A 95 -8.27 14.56 23.55
N TYR A 96 -8.79 15.73 23.18
CA TYR A 96 -10.22 15.98 23.15
C TYR A 96 -10.97 15.04 22.19
N VAL A 97 -10.49 14.89 20.94
CA VAL A 97 -11.15 14.02 19.97
C VAL A 97 -11.15 12.55 20.42
N ILE A 98 -10.02 12.06 20.94
CA ILE A 98 -9.90 10.70 21.44
C ILE A 98 -10.81 10.48 22.67
N SER A 99 -10.89 11.44 23.60
CA SER A 99 -11.73 11.32 24.80
C SER A 99 -13.23 11.18 24.46
N LYS A 100 -13.69 11.74 23.33
CA LYS A 100 -15.08 11.66 22.84
C LYS A 100 -15.37 10.44 21.98
N SER A 101 -14.34 9.75 21.44
CA SER A 101 -14.54 8.59 20.57
C SER A 101 -15.10 7.38 21.33
N LEU A 102 -15.79 6.48 20.63
CA LEU A 102 -16.25 5.20 21.18
C LEU A 102 -15.09 4.20 21.29
N VAL A 103 -14.24 4.16 20.27
CA VAL A 103 -13.07 3.28 20.17
C VAL A 103 -11.95 4.09 19.54
N HIS A 104 -10.73 3.93 20.03
CA HIS A 104 -9.51 4.47 19.42
C HIS A 104 -8.67 3.35 18.82
N VAL A 105 -8.12 3.58 17.62
CA VAL A 105 -7.31 2.59 16.90
C VAL A 105 -6.03 3.25 16.40
N CYS A 106 -4.87 2.65 16.65
CA CYS A 106 -3.60 3.22 16.25
C CYS A 106 -2.46 2.18 16.29
N PRO A 107 -1.30 2.44 15.67
CA PRO A 107 -0.05 1.79 16.05
C PRO A 107 0.34 2.14 17.49
N ASN A 108 1.36 1.48 18.02
CA ASN A 108 1.92 1.85 19.34
C ASN A 108 2.67 3.18 19.24
N ASN A 109 1.93 4.27 19.25
CA ASN A 109 2.41 5.65 19.17
C ASN A 109 1.89 6.50 20.36
N GLU A 110 2.13 7.81 20.33
CA GLU A 110 1.69 8.74 21.39
C GLU A 110 0.18 8.68 21.64
N SER A 111 -0.63 8.49 20.59
CA SER A 111 -2.10 8.50 20.73
C SER A 111 -2.64 7.28 21.47
N SER A 112 -1.94 6.15 21.44
CA SER A 112 -2.28 4.96 22.22
C SER A 112 -2.16 5.24 23.73
N HIS A 113 -1.09 5.90 24.14
CA HIS A 113 -0.87 6.30 25.53
C HIS A 113 -1.83 7.41 25.95
N LEU A 114 -2.13 8.33 25.05
CA LEU A 114 -3.14 9.37 25.27
C LEU A 114 -4.52 8.78 25.50
N ALA A 115 -4.95 7.81 24.68
CA ALA A 115 -6.21 7.08 24.88
C ALA A 115 -6.26 6.35 26.25
N SER A 116 -5.09 5.85 26.70
CA SER A 116 -4.94 5.16 27.97
C SER A 116 -5.27 6.05 29.17
N THR A 117 -4.92 7.34 29.14
CA THR A 117 -5.22 8.26 30.25
C THR A 117 -6.73 8.39 30.51
N TYR A 118 -7.56 8.15 29.48
CA TYR A 118 -9.02 8.16 29.55
C TYR A 118 -9.64 6.76 29.76
N ASN A 119 -8.84 5.72 29.94
CA ASN A 119 -9.30 4.33 29.95
C ASN A 119 -10.17 4.00 28.71
N LYS A 120 -9.79 4.55 27.55
CA LYS A 120 -10.54 4.43 26.31
C LYS A 120 -10.48 3.01 25.75
N LYS A 121 -11.60 2.51 25.22
CA LYS A 121 -11.60 1.29 24.42
C LYS A 121 -10.63 1.47 23.24
N SER A 122 -9.59 0.64 23.14
CA SER A 122 -8.51 0.83 22.17
C SER A 122 -8.04 -0.46 21.52
N VAL A 123 -7.73 -0.37 20.23
CA VAL A 123 -7.01 -1.40 19.47
C VAL A 123 -5.64 -0.84 19.12
N VAL A 124 -4.58 -1.45 19.63
CA VAL A 124 -3.21 -0.99 19.43
C VAL A 124 -2.41 -2.04 18.69
N LEU A 125 -1.80 -1.63 17.56
CA LEU A 125 -0.99 -2.48 16.71
C LEU A 125 0.48 -2.32 17.08
N PHE A 126 1.12 -3.44 17.37
CA PHE A 126 2.57 -3.49 17.63
C PHE A 126 3.29 -4.08 16.42
N SER A 127 4.52 -3.64 16.20
CA SER A 127 5.44 -4.28 15.27
C SER A 127 6.33 -5.29 16.00
N GLY A 128 7.21 -5.95 15.25
CA GLY A 128 8.24 -6.83 15.81
C GLY A 128 9.38 -6.11 16.53
N ASN A 129 9.38 -4.77 16.54
CA ASN A 129 10.49 -4.00 17.09
C ASN A 129 10.53 -3.94 18.62
N CYS A 130 9.42 -4.14 19.31
CA CYS A 130 9.37 -4.09 20.77
C CYS A 130 8.41 -5.13 21.36
N TYR A 131 8.49 -5.38 22.65
CA TYR A 131 7.52 -6.21 23.36
C TYR A 131 6.31 -5.36 23.80
N SER A 132 5.10 -5.81 23.47
CA SER A 132 3.86 -5.16 23.92
C SER A 132 3.76 -5.13 25.44
N SER A 133 4.21 -6.18 26.13
CA SER A 133 4.22 -6.25 27.59
C SER A 133 5.05 -5.14 28.28
N GLN A 134 5.99 -4.55 27.54
CA GLN A 134 6.83 -3.45 28.07
C GLN A 134 6.29 -2.07 27.71
N PHE A 135 5.61 -1.94 26.59
CA PHE A 135 5.26 -0.65 25.99
C PHE A 135 3.76 -0.46 25.72
N SER A 136 2.89 -1.39 26.17
CA SER A 136 1.45 -1.22 26.00
C SER A 136 0.90 -0.02 26.80
N PRO A 137 -0.25 0.56 26.37
CA PRO A 137 -0.90 1.63 27.14
C PRO A 137 -1.17 1.22 28.60
N TYR A 138 -0.55 1.93 29.56
CA TYR A 138 -0.45 1.49 30.96
C TYR A 138 -1.76 1.62 31.77
N TRP A 139 -2.51 2.72 31.55
CA TRP A 139 -3.69 3.05 32.36
C TRP A 139 -5.02 2.56 31.79
N THR A 140 -4.99 1.74 30.73
CA THR A 140 -6.21 1.16 30.14
C THR A 140 -6.50 -0.19 30.77
N ASP A 141 -7.75 -0.38 31.23
CA ASP A 141 -8.21 -1.68 31.71
C ASP A 141 -8.08 -2.76 30.61
N GLU A 142 -7.74 -3.97 30.98
CA GLU A 142 -7.53 -5.09 30.06
C GLU A 142 -8.74 -5.38 29.16
N LYS A 143 -9.98 -5.21 29.72
CA LYS A 143 -11.23 -5.36 28.93
C LYS A 143 -11.37 -4.33 27.82
N ASN A 144 -10.80 -3.13 28.00
CA ASN A 144 -10.86 -2.01 27.06
C ASN A 144 -9.69 -1.98 26.08
N LEU A 145 -8.61 -2.71 26.35
CA LEU A 145 -7.40 -2.76 25.50
C LEU A 145 -7.34 -4.05 24.70
N LYS A 146 -7.18 -3.92 23.39
CA LYS A 146 -6.86 -5.04 22.50
C LYS A 146 -5.54 -4.76 21.81
N VAL A 147 -4.51 -5.49 22.22
CA VAL A 147 -3.18 -5.46 21.60
C VAL A 147 -3.13 -6.49 20.48
N LEU A 148 -2.66 -6.07 19.33
CA LEU A 148 -2.41 -6.94 18.18
C LEU A 148 -0.92 -6.91 17.85
N GLU A 149 -0.32 -8.09 17.75
CA GLU A 149 1.09 -8.29 17.40
C GLU A 149 1.22 -9.18 16.18
N PRO A 150 2.27 -8.98 15.37
CA PRO A 150 2.62 -9.92 14.32
C PRO A 150 3.01 -11.27 14.91
N PRO A 151 2.92 -12.38 14.16
CA PRO A 151 3.53 -13.63 14.57
C PRO A 151 5.03 -13.43 14.86
N ARG A 152 5.49 -13.86 16.01
CA ARG A 152 6.91 -13.74 16.41
C ARG A 152 7.57 -15.10 16.48
N SER A 153 8.72 -15.23 15.88
CA SER A 153 9.65 -16.35 16.07
C SER A 153 10.91 -15.94 16.85
N ASN A 154 11.21 -14.64 16.90
CA ASN A 154 12.47 -14.10 17.42
C ASN A 154 12.25 -12.99 18.45
N LYS A 155 13.35 -12.61 19.12
CA LYS A 155 13.39 -11.43 19.98
C LYS A 155 13.08 -10.15 19.16
N PRO A 156 12.56 -9.08 19.81
CA PRO A 156 12.35 -7.81 19.16
C PRO A 156 13.64 -7.28 18.53
N SER A 157 13.49 -6.64 17.38
CA SER A 157 14.61 -6.02 16.69
C SER A 157 15.13 -4.75 17.37
N PHE A 158 14.27 -4.06 18.14
CA PHE A 158 14.47 -2.72 18.67
C PHE A 158 14.86 -1.70 17.60
N ASN A 159 14.61 -2.02 16.33
CA ASN A 159 14.89 -1.15 15.20
C ASN A 159 13.62 -0.36 14.83
N PRO A 160 13.66 0.98 14.81
CA PRO A 160 12.53 1.79 14.36
C PRO A 160 12.26 1.66 12.85
N ASN A 161 13.25 1.20 12.08
CA ASN A 161 13.13 1.04 10.63
C ASN A 161 13.14 -0.44 10.24
N GLU A 162 11.98 -0.97 9.92
CA GLU A 162 11.79 -2.34 9.47
C GLU A 162 11.53 -2.40 7.95
N ASN A 163 12.22 -3.35 7.29
CA ASN A 163 11.93 -3.71 5.91
C ASN A 163 12.24 -5.23 5.72
N PRO A 164 11.25 -6.09 5.49
CA PRO A 164 9.80 -5.76 5.43
C PRO A 164 9.23 -5.36 6.81
N LYS A 165 8.15 -4.57 6.79
CA LYS A 165 7.46 -4.11 8.01
C LYS A 165 6.73 -5.26 8.67
N SER A 166 7.11 -5.65 9.87
CA SER A 166 6.49 -6.75 10.60
C SER A 166 5.04 -6.45 11.01
N ILE A 167 4.69 -5.18 11.26
CA ILE A 167 3.32 -4.75 11.58
C ILE A 167 2.32 -5.11 10.47
N ASN A 168 2.76 -5.19 9.21
CA ASN A 168 1.93 -5.58 8.07
C ASN A 168 1.55 -7.07 8.06
N LEU A 169 2.15 -7.91 8.92
CA LEU A 169 1.72 -9.28 9.13
C LEU A 169 0.42 -9.39 9.96
N ILE A 170 -0.01 -8.28 10.57
CA ILE A 170 -1.30 -8.23 11.27
C ILE A 170 -2.41 -8.15 10.20
N LYS A 171 -3.23 -9.19 10.13
CA LYS A 171 -4.31 -9.29 9.13
C LYS A 171 -5.39 -8.22 9.35
N PRO A 172 -5.85 -7.52 8.29
CA PRO A 172 -6.89 -6.48 8.39
C PRO A 172 -8.18 -6.98 9.07
N GLU A 173 -8.58 -8.23 8.82
CA GLU A 173 -9.77 -8.84 9.41
C GLU A 173 -9.66 -8.96 10.94
N LYS A 174 -8.46 -9.23 11.46
CA LYS A 174 -8.23 -9.26 12.92
C LYS A 174 -8.41 -7.88 13.54
N VAL A 175 -7.88 -6.85 12.87
CA VAL A 175 -8.03 -5.45 13.31
C VAL A 175 -9.51 -5.06 13.28
N ALA A 176 -10.20 -5.29 12.15
CA ALA A 176 -11.62 -5.01 11.96
C ALA A 176 -12.49 -5.70 13.03
N GLN A 177 -12.26 -6.98 13.27
CA GLN A 177 -13.00 -7.76 14.28
C GLN A 177 -12.85 -7.15 15.69
N LYS A 178 -11.62 -6.72 16.07
CA LYS A 178 -11.40 -6.13 17.39
C LYS A 178 -12.05 -4.76 17.52
N ILE A 179 -12.03 -3.95 16.47
CA ILE A 179 -12.72 -2.65 16.43
C ILE A 179 -14.22 -2.83 16.64
N LEU A 180 -14.84 -3.70 15.83
CA LEU A 180 -16.29 -3.92 15.88
C LEU A 180 -16.72 -4.52 17.22
N ASN A 181 -15.97 -5.47 17.77
CA ASN A 181 -16.25 -6.04 19.09
C ASN A 181 -16.22 -4.98 20.20
N LEU A 182 -15.22 -4.07 20.20
CA LEU A 182 -15.14 -2.97 21.16
C LEU A 182 -16.26 -1.93 20.96
N ALA A 183 -16.70 -1.75 19.70
CA ALA A 183 -17.85 -0.91 19.36
C ALA A 183 -19.20 -1.54 19.73
N GLY A 184 -19.22 -2.80 20.19
CA GLY A 184 -20.44 -3.53 20.55
C GLY A 184 -21.11 -4.28 19.39
N ILE A 185 -20.40 -4.45 18.26
CA ILE A 185 -20.88 -5.19 17.08
C ILE A 185 -20.21 -6.57 17.07
N HIS A 186 -20.94 -7.59 17.52
CA HIS A 186 -20.38 -8.94 17.73
C HIS A 186 -20.69 -9.94 16.59
N THR A 187 -21.55 -9.57 15.66
CA THR A 187 -22.02 -10.46 14.57
C THR A 187 -21.19 -10.35 13.28
N PHE A 188 -20.06 -9.65 13.33
CA PHE A 188 -19.20 -9.51 12.17
C PHE A 188 -18.46 -10.81 11.88
N ILE A 189 -18.66 -11.32 10.67
CA ILE A 189 -17.88 -12.42 10.08
C ILE A 189 -17.33 -11.90 8.76
N PRO A 190 -16.00 -11.85 8.56
CA PRO A 190 -15.44 -11.40 7.29
C PRO A 190 -15.76 -12.42 6.17
N ASP A 191 -16.14 -11.90 5.01
CA ASP A 191 -16.49 -12.70 3.82
C ASP A 191 -15.28 -13.43 3.23
N HIS A 192 -14.10 -12.98 3.59
CA HIS A 192 -12.84 -13.52 3.11
C HIS A 192 -11.79 -13.56 4.21
N GLU A 193 -10.74 -14.31 3.96
CA GLU A 193 -9.56 -14.37 4.82
C GLU A 193 -8.33 -14.04 4.01
N THR A 194 -7.63 -12.98 4.38
CA THR A 194 -6.38 -12.56 3.78
C THR A 194 -5.32 -13.65 3.94
N VAL A 195 -4.72 -14.02 2.82
CA VAL A 195 -3.57 -14.93 2.77
C VAL A 195 -2.29 -14.11 2.72
N ARG A 196 -2.19 -13.18 1.77
CA ARG A 196 -1.02 -12.30 1.58
C ARG A 196 -1.45 -10.95 0.99
N ILE A 197 -0.76 -9.91 1.40
CA ILE A 197 -0.87 -8.58 0.81
C ILE A 197 0.53 -8.20 0.31
N GLY A 198 0.63 -7.82 -0.95
CA GLY A 198 1.86 -7.37 -1.56
C GLY A 198 2.34 -6.02 -0.99
N SER A 199 3.63 -5.80 -0.96
CA SER A 199 4.28 -4.64 -0.33
C SER A 199 3.88 -3.30 -0.96
N SER A 200 3.45 -3.31 -2.22
CA SER A 200 3.04 -2.15 -3.00
C SER A 200 1.53 -2.04 -3.20
N PHE A 201 0.73 -2.88 -2.54
CA PHE A 201 -0.72 -2.88 -2.69
C PHE A 201 -1.37 -1.53 -2.32
N ASN A 202 -0.81 -0.79 -1.36
CA ASN A 202 -1.28 0.54 -0.99
C ASN A 202 -0.84 1.67 -1.94
N ARG A 203 -0.10 1.34 -3.02
CA ARG A 203 0.42 2.28 -4.03
C ARG A 203 -0.19 1.96 -5.38
N PRO A 204 -1.34 2.55 -5.73
CA PRO A 204 -1.96 2.32 -7.02
C PRO A 204 -1.01 2.64 -8.17
N ARG A 205 -0.97 1.74 -9.16
CA ARG A 205 -0.19 1.89 -10.38
C ARG A 205 -1.11 1.75 -11.57
N ILE A 206 -1.20 2.79 -12.37
CA ILE A 206 -2.03 2.80 -13.58
C ILE A 206 -1.12 2.85 -14.78
N GLU A 207 -1.26 1.86 -15.64
CA GLU A 207 -0.57 1.73 -16.92
C GLU A 207 -1.58 1.78 -18.06
N SER A 208 -1.16 2.09 -19.25
CA SER A 208 -2.01 2.12 -20.43
C SER A 208 -1.37 1.48 -21.65
N ALA A 209 -2.04 0.50 -22.21
CA ALA A 209 -1.80 0.03 -23.58
C ALA A 209 -2.64 0.90 -24.52
N LEU A 210 -2.10 2.08 -24.91
CA LEU A 210 -2.84 3.17 -25.54
C LEU A 210 -3.58 2.77 -26.81
N THR A 211 -4.84 3.15 -26.88
CA THR A 211 -5.67 3.13 -28.10
C THR A 211 -6.33 4.50 -28.33
N GLN A 212 -6.34 5.34 -27.30
CA GLN A 212 -6.95 6.67 -27.31
C GLN A 212 -6.28 7.57 -26.28
N LEU A 213 -6.51 8.87 -26.39
CA LEU A 213 -6.06 9.86 -25.42
C LEU A 213 -6.72 9.61 -24.05
N LEU A 214 -5.93 9.57 -23.00
CA LEU A 214 -6.40 9.44 -21.62
C LEU A 214 -6.22 10.76 -20.84
N ASP A 215 -7.26 11.14 -20.11
CA ASP A 215 -7.23 12.26 -19.19
C ASP A 215 -6.74 11.80 -17.80
N ILE A 216 -5.48 12.09 -17.48
CA ILE A 216 -4.87 11.70 -16.20
C ILE A 216 -5.57 12.32 -14.99
N LYS A 217 -6.19 13.52 -15.14
CA LYS A 217 -6.92 14.17 -14.04
C LYS A 217 -8.18 13.38 -13.69
N LYS A 218 -8.90 12.87 -14.69
CA LYS A 218 -10.08 12.00 -14.47
C LYS A 218 -9.69 10.66 -13.84
N LEU A 219 -8.50 10.16 -14.12
CA LEU A 219 -7.97 8.95 -13.51
C LEU A 219 -7.45 9.16 -12.08
N GLY A 220 -7.30 10.41 -11.64
CA GLY A 220 -6.79 10.73 -10.31
C GLY A 220 -5.32 10.36 -10.09
N VAL A 221 -4.52 10.27 -11.17
CA VAL A 221 -3.09 9.92 -11.10
C VAL A 221 -2.21 11.12 -11.44
N SER A 222 -1.01 11.15 -10.86
CA SER A 222 -0.03 12.21 -11.10
C SER A 222 0.80 11.98 -12.37
N SER A 223 0.95 10.72 -12.81
CA SER A 223 1.71 10.33 -13.99
C SER A 223 1.08 9.11 -14.64
N LEU A 224 1.28 8.97 -15.95
CA LEU A 224 0.82 7.83 -16.72
C LEU A 224 2.01 7.01 -17.22
N ILE A 225 1.93 5.70 -17.09
CA ILE A 225 2.90 4.77 -17.68
C ILE A 225 2.27 4.20 -18.94
N VAL A 226 2.93 4.42 -20.08
CA VAL A 226 2.48 3.93 -21.38
C VAL A 226 3.21 2.64 -21.73
N ARG A 227 2.43 1.57 -21.99
CA ARG A 227 2.89 0.21 -22.28
C ARG A 227 2.93 -0.03 -23.79
N MET A 228 3.97 0.51 -24.45
CA MET A 228 4.21 0.27 -25.88
C MET A 228 4.63 -1.19 -26.16
N ASP A 229 5.13 -1.89 -25.17
CA ASP A 229 5.42 -3.34 -25.26
C ASP A 229 4.15 -4.19 -25.34
N LEU A 230 3.02 -3.71 -24.84
CA LEU A 230 1.71 -4.39 -24.91
C LEU A 230 0.88 -3.97 -26.13
N ASN A 231 1.02 -2.73 -26.56
CA ASN A 231 0.36 -2.18 -27.74
C ASN A 231 1.22 -1.08 -28.36
N PHE A 232 2.00 -1.45 -29.39
CA PHE A 232 2.90 -0.52 -30.06
C PHE A 232 2.11 0.38 -31.02
N ASN A 233 1.83 1.61 -30.58
CA ASN A 233 1.08 2.61 -31.35
C ASN A 233 1.64 4.01 -31.11
N GLU A 234 2.57 4.43 -31.98
CA GLU A 234 3.24 5.73 -31.87
C GLU A 234 2.32 6.92 -32.09
N GLU A 235 1.26 6.79 -32.88
CA GLU A 235 0.28 7.86 -33.09
C GLU A 235 -0.48 8.17 -31.79
N SER A 236 -0.91 7.13 -31.09
CA SER A 236 -1.55 7.29 -29.77
C SER A 236 -0.57 7.81 -28.72
N LEU A 237 0.70 7.38 -28.76
CA LEU A 237 1.74 7.89 -27.88
C LEU A 237 2.00 9.37 -28.13
N GLU A 238 2.09 9.81 -29.39
CA GLU A 238 2.29 11.21 -29.76
C GLU A 238 1.19 12.10 -29.17
N LYS A 239 -0.08 11.75 -29.39
CA LYS A 239 -1.24 12.45 -28.83
C LYS A 239 -1.19 12.54 -27.29
N GLN A 240 -0.77 11.45 -26.64
CA GLN A 240 -0.66 11.42 -25.19
C GLN A 240 0.47 12.30 -24.68
N LEU A 241 1.63 12.28 -25.32
CA LEU A 241 2.77 13.13 -24.98
C LEU A 241 2.50 14.64 -25.24
N GLU A 242 1.61 14.97 -26.18
CA GLU A 242 1.14 16.35 -26.36
C GLU A 242 0.31 16.82 -25.16
N SER A 243 -0.43 15.92 -24.52
CA SER A 243 -1.29 16.24 -23.38
C SER A 243 -0.54 16.28 -22.05
N CYS A 244 0.34 15.32 -21.77
CA CYS A 244 1.00 15.19 -20.47
C CYS A 244 2.38 14.55 -20.57
N VAL A 245 3.14 14.64 -19.48
CA VAL A 245 4.38 13.88 -19.29
C VAL A 245 4.06 12.43 -18.97
N CYS A 246 4.75 11.47 -19.63
CA CYS A 246 4.54 10.05 -19.44
C CYS A 246 5.86 9.32 -19.20
N SER A 247 5.80 8.21 -18.46
CA SER A 247 6.83 7.17 -18.53
C SER A 247 6.44 6.18 -19.63
N VAL A 248 7.41 5.65 -20.35
CA VAL A 248 7.17 4.76 -21.49
C VAL A 248 7.88 3.43 -21.28
N ILE A 249 7.17 2.33 -21.43
CA ILE A 249 7.73 0.97 -21.43
C ILE A 249 7.61 0.44 -22.85
N THR A 250 8.72 0.02 -23.45
CA THR A 250 8.74 -0.48 -24.82
C THR A 250 9.74 -1.63 -24.97
N ASN A 251 9.46 -2.55 -25.89
CA ASN A 251 10.36 -3.60 -26.35
C ASN A 251 10.85 -3.36 -27.78
N ARG A 252 10.47 -2.22 -28.39
CA ARG A 252 10.88 -1.82 -29.72
C ARG A 252 11.38 -0.38 -29.69
N PRO A 253 12.34 -0.01 -30.57
CA PRO A 253 12.77 1.38 -30.74
C PRO A 253 11.60 2.30 -31.09
N LEU A 254 11.55 3.46 -30.44
CA LEU A 254 10.67 4.55 -30.85
C LEU A 254 11.30 5.29 -32.03
N SER A 255 10.47 5.85 -32.90
CA SER A 255 10.92 6.63 -34.03
C SER A 255 11.67 7.91 -33.61
N ASP A 256 12.59 8.34 -34.47
CA ASP A 256 13.34 9.59 -34.29
C ASP A 256 12.40 10.78 -34.14
N LYS A 257 11.27 10.79 -34.86
CA LYS A 257 10.22 11.81 -34.72
C LYS A 257 9.74 11.96 -33.28
N ILE A 258 9.46 10.85 -32.59
CA ILE A 258 9.02 10.86 -31.19
C ILE A 258 10.13 11.36 -30.28
N LEU A 259 11.33 10.85 -30.43
CA LEU A 259 12.47 11.24 -29.59
C LEU A 259 12.84 12.73 -29.79
N ASP A 260 12.87 13.23 -31.03
CA ASP A 260 13.23 14.61 -31.31
C ASP A 260 12.21 15.61 -30.78
N LYS A 261 10.93 15.33 -30.98
CA LYS A 261 9.85 16.25 -30.62
C LYS A 261 9.48 16.20 -29.14
N TYR A 262 9.51 15.00 -28.53
CA TYR A 262 8.89 14.78 -27.19
C TYR A 262 9.86 14.31 -26.10
N HIS A 263 11.19 14.34 -26.30
CA HIS A 263 12.16 13.90 -25.28
C HIS A 263 11.91 14.51 -23.88
N LYS A 264 11.51 15.80 -23.80
CA LYS A 264 11.19 16.49 -22.53
C LYS A 264 9.87 16.05 -21.90
N ARG A 265 9.03 15.33 -22.63
CA ARG A 265 7.75 14.80 -22.20
C ARG A 265 7.80 13.33 -21.80
N ILE A 266 8.93 12.67 -22.03
CA ILE A 266 9.22 11.31 -21.58
C ILE A 266 9.99 11.43 -20.27
N ALA A 267 9.32 11.14 -19.15
CA ALA A 267 9.93 11.22 -17.82
C ALA A 267 10.96 10.11 -17.61
N GLU A 268 10.63 8.91 -18.05
CA GLU A 268 11.46 7.72 -17.97
C GLU A 268 11.11 6.77 -19.11
N LEU A 269 12.10 6.09 -19.65
CA LEU A 269 11.95 5.06 -20.66
C LEU A 269 12.46 3.73 -20.12
N VAL A 270 11.58 2.71 -20.01
CA VAL A 270 11.98 1.34 -19.69
C VAL A 270 12.05 0.56 -20.99
N TYR A 271 13.23 0.08 -21.36
CA TYR A 271 13.43 -0.72 -22.54
C TYR A 271 13.60 -2.19 -22.20
N TYR A 272 12.64 -3.00 -22.65
CA TYR A 272 12.76 -4.45 -22.57
C TYR A 272 13.58 -4.98 -23.74
N ILE A 273 14.76 -5.51 -23.41
CA ILE A 273 15.65 -6.14 -24.41
C ILE A 273 15.14 -7.55 -24.65
N GLU A 274 14.68 -7.78 -25.88
CA GLU A 274 14.21 -9.06 -26.39
C GLU A 274 15.11 -9.52 -27.54
N ASP A 275 14.56 -10.15 -28.58
CA ASP A 275 15.33 -10.69 -29.69
C ASP A 275 15.87 -9.60 -30.64
N ASP A 276 15.15 -8.49 -30.79
CA ASP A 276 15.57 -7.32 -31.59
C ASP A 276 16.41 -6.35 -30.76
N ASN A 277 17.67 -6.59 -30.68
CA ASN A 277 18.62 -5.81 -29.93
C ASN A 277 18.98 -4.51 -30.66
N SER A 278 18.78 -3.34 -30.06
CA SER A 278 19.07 -2.04 -30.67
C SER A 278 19.85 -1.10 -29.75
N PRO A 279 21.18 -1.32 -29.55
CA PRO A 279 22.00 -0.38 -28.78
C PRO A 279 22.02 1.02 -29.38
N ALA A 280 21.87 1.16 -30.69
CA ALA A 280 21.81 2.44 -31.39
C ALA A 280 20.58 3.28 -30.93
N PHE A 281 19.44 2.64 -30.59
CA PHE A 281 18.29 3.32 -30.02
C PHE A 281 18.63 3.92 -28.66
N ILE A 282 19.28 3.16 -27.78
CA ILE A 282 19.65 3.63 -26.45
C ILE A 282 20.70 4.75 -26.52
N ARG A 283 21.60 4.73 -27.49
CA ARG A 283 22.51 5.87 -27.76
C ARG A 283 21.67 7.15 -27.96
N LYS A 284 20.69 7.12 -28.86
CA LYS A 284 19.80 8.29 -29.12
C LYS A 284 19.03 8.73 -27.88
N VAL A 285 18.50 7.79 -27.12
CA VAL A 285 17.79 8.09 -25.85
C VAL A 285 18.72 8.83 -24.87
N LYS A 286 19.98 8.36 -24.74
CA LYS A 286 21.03 8.99 -23.92
C LYS A 286 21.38 10.39 -24.43
N GLU A 287 21.58 10.56 -25.75
CA GLU A 287 21.86 11.85 -26.39
C GLU A 287 20.77 12.88 -26.16
N LYS A 288 19.49 12.44 -26.05
CA LYS A 288 18.34 13.28 -25.71
C LYS A 288 18.16 13.52 -24.22
N SER A 289 19.06 13.02 -23.38
CA SER A 289 19.00 13.13 -21.91
C SER A 289 17.72 12.58 -21.29
N ILE A 290 17.11 11.57 -21.90
CA ILE A 290 15.96 10.84 -21.32
C ILE A 290 16.51 9.86 -20.30
N GLN A 291 15.91 9.83 -19.09
CA GLN A 291 16.22 8.79 -18.12
C GLN A 291 15.72 7.45 -18.64
N TYR A 292 16.54 6.40 -18.54
CA TYR A 292 16.15 5.09 -19.02
C TYR A 292 16.62 3.95 -18.11
N LEU A 293 15.91 2.84 -18.19
CA LEU A 293 16.20 1.59 -17.51
C LEU A 293 16.16 0.44 -18.50
N LEU A 294 17.22 -0.34 -18.54
CA LEU A 294 17.34 -1.52 -19.40
C LEU A 294 16.92 -2.77 -18.62
N ARG A 295 15.99 -3.54 -19.15
CA ARG A 295 15.48 -4.76 -18.54
C ARG A 295 15.43 -5.91 -19.53
N SER A 296 15.61 -7.15 -19.05
CA SER A 296 15.42 -8.37 -19.84
C SER A 296 14.63 -9.40 -19.04
N ARG A 297 13.74 -10.12 -19.72
CA ARG A 297 13.03 -11.31 -19.22
C ARG A 297 13.68 -12.62 -19.65
N LYS A 298 14.76 -12.53 -20.42
CA LYS A 298 15.51 -13.70 -20.88
C LYS A 298 16.25 -14.36 -19.72
N GLU A 299 16.62 -15.60 -19.91
CA GLU A 299 17.45 -16.34 -18.96
C GLU A 299 18.81 -15.64 -18.73
N GLU A 300 19.45 -15.94 -17.61
CA GLU A 300 20.68 -15.28 -17.19
C GLU A 300 21.78 -15.33 -18.24
N LYS A 301 21.94 -16.49 -18.93
CA LYS A 301 22.94 -16.64 -19.99
C LYS A 301 22.71 -15.65 -21.12
N GLN A 302 21.50 -15.56 -21.65
CA GLN A 302 21.14 -14.64 -22.73
C GLN A 302 21.21 -13.17 -22.26
N THR A 303 20.83 -12.90 -21.03
CA THR A 303 20.94 -11.56 -20.46
C THR A 303 22.40 -11.12 -20.32
N ASN A 304 23.33 -12.06 -20.07
CA ASN A 304 24.78 -11.75 -20.02
C ASN A 304 25.33 -11.37 -21.38
N ASP A 305 24.84 -11.96 -22.46
CA ASP A 305 25.21 -11.57 -23.81
C ASP A 305 24.77 -10.12 -24.10
N PHE A 306 23.51 -9.77 -23.73
CA PHE A 306 23.04 -8.39 -23.85
C PHE A 306 23.79 -7.39 -22.97
N LYS A 307 24.26 -7.78 -21.79
CA LYS A 307 25.06 -6.91 -20.92
C LYS A 307 26.31 -6.40 -21.62
N LEU A 308 26.92 -7.22 -22.48
CA LEU A 308 28.12 -6.83 -23.28
C LEU A 308 27.74 -5.79 -24.33
N ASP A 309 26.64 -6.00 -25.06
CA ASP A 309 26.18 -5.08 -26.12
C ASP A 309 25.77 -3.71 -25.58
N TYR A 310 25.29 -3.67 -24.35
CA TYR A 310 24.81 -2.43 -23.69
C TYR A 310 25.77 -1.85 -22.67
N LEU A 311 26.99 -2.39 -22.53
CA LEU A 311 27.98 -2.01 -21.52
C LEU A 311 28.23 -0.49 -21.45
N ASP A 312 28.31 0.16 -22.58
CA ASP A 312 28.57 1.61 -22.70
C ASP A 312 27.35 2.48 -22.32
N TYR A 313 26.20 1.88 -22.20
CA TYR A 313 24.96 2.60 -21.98
C TYR A 313 24.38 2.42 -20.57
N GLY A 314 24.54 1.27 -19.96
CA GLY A 314 24.06 1.02 -18.61
C GLY A 314 23.96 -0.46 -18.25
N LEU A 315 23.53 -0.72 -17.02
CA LEU A 315 23.32 -2.08 -16.55
C LEU A 315 21.99 -2.63 -17.06
N VAL A 316 22.03 -3.83 -17.64
CA VAL A 316 20.83 -4.58 -17.99
C VAL A 316 20.36 -5.37 -16.77
N HIS A 317 19.19 -5.04 -16.25
CA HIS A 317 18.60 -5.72 -15.11
C HIS A 317 17.75 -6.91 -15.57
N GLN A 318 18.12 -8.10 -15.13
CA GLN A 318 17.31 -9.29 -15.37
C GLN A 318 16.04 -9.23 -14.50
N ILE A 319 14.91 -9.53 -15.11
CA ILE A 319 13.66 -9.79 -14.39
C ILE A 319 13.54 -11.31 -14.29
N PRO A 320 13.68 -11.89 -13.08
CA PRO A 320 13.53 -13.33 -12.91
C PRO A 320 12.09 -13.74 -13.22
N SER A 321 11.94 -14.80 -14.02
CA SER A 321 10.63 -15.43 -14.18
C SER A 321 10.19 -16.02 -12.85
N ARG A 322 8.97 -15.69 -12.42
CA ARG A 322 8.38 -16.20 -11.18
C ARG A 322 7.21 -17.11 -11.49
N SER A 323 7.01 -18.10 -10.69
CA SER A 323 5.87 -19.03 -10.77
C SER A 323 5.16 -19.13 -9.42
N ARG A 324 3.95 -19.68 -9.42
CA ARG A 324 3.23 -20.00 -8.16
C ARG A 324 4.06 -20.86 -7.22
N VAL A 325 5.01 -21.63 -7.74
CA VAL A 325 5.91 -22.48 -6.93
C VAL A 325 6.78 -21.64 -5.99
N ASP A 326 7.11 -20.39 -6.38
CA ASP A 326 7.92 -19.48 -5.57
C ASP A 326 7.14 -18.94 -4.36
N PHE A 327 5.82 -19.12 -4.33
CA PHE A 327 4.91 -18.62 -3.29
C PHE A 327 4.29 -19.78 -2.51
N GLU A 328 5.09 -20.44 -1.68
CA GLU A 328 4.70 -21.69 -0.98
C GLU A 328 3.44 -21.59 -0.13
N GLU A 329 3.23 -20.46 0.55
CA GLU A 329 2.02 -20.23 1.34
C GLU A 329 0.75 -20.25 0.48
N LEU A 330 0.86 -19.77 -0.76
CA LEU A 330 -0.27 -19.67 -1.69
C LEU A 330 -0.65 -21.04 -2.28
N LYS A 331 0.28 -22.00 -2.30
CA LYS A 331 0.02 -23.38 -2.77
C LYS A 331 -1.03 -24.09 -1.93
N LYS A 332 -1.13 -23.76 -0.65
CA LYS A 332 -2.05 -24.40 0.29
C LYS A 332 -3.53 -24.15 -0.03
N HIS A 333 -3.81 -23.11 -0.81
CA HIS A 333 -5.17 -22.66 -1.10
C HIS A 333 -5.65 -23.09 -2.48
N LYS A 334 -6.67 -23.95 -2.52
CA LYS A 334 -7.25 -24.46 -3.79
C LYS A 334 -8.03 -23.36 -4.54
N LYS A 335 -8.68 -22.43 -3.81
CA LYS A 335 -9.46 -21.31 -4.37
C LYS A 335 -8.88 -20.01 -3.82
N LEU A 336 -7.92 -19.46 -4.55
CA LEU A 336 -7.29 -18.19 -4.22
C LEU A 336 -7.84 -17.12 -5.16
N TYR A 337 -8.28 -16.01 -4.57
CA TYR A 337 -8.71 -14.82 -5.27
C TYR A 337 -7.71 -13.70 -5.04
N TYR A 338 -7.74 -12.72 -5.92
CA TYR A 338 -6.95 -11.51 -5.75
C TYR A 338 -7.72 -10.25 -6.10
N LYS A 339 -7.31 -9.13 -5.50
CA LYS A 339 -7.55 -7.77 -5.96
C LYS A 339 -6.22 -7.14 -6.29
N SER A 340 -6.20 -6.26 -7.29
CA SER A 340 -5.01 -5.56 -7.75
C SER A 340 -5.18 -4.05 -7.63
N THR A 341 -4.11 -3.37 -7.25
CA THR A 341 -3.97 -1.92 -7.40
C THR A 341 -3.08 -1.53 -8.58
N HIS A 342 -2.56 -2.52 -9.31
CA HIS A 342 -1.94 -2.37 -10.61
C HIS A 342 -2.99 -2.61 -11.70
N LEU A 343 -3.28 -1.60 -12.50
CA LEU A 343 -4.32 -1.64 -13.52
C LEU A 343 -3.76 -1.25 -14.88
N ILE A 344 -4.11 -2.00 -15.92
CA ILE A 344 -3.76 -1.70 -17.30
C ILE A 344 -5.03 -1.26 -18.04
N ILE A 345 -5.00 -0.05 -18.59
CA ILE A 345 -6.11 0.51 -19.36
C ILE A 345 -5.95 0.16 -20.85
N HIS A 346 -7.00 -0.37 -21.45
CA HIS A 346 -7.09 -0.59 -22.87
C HIS A 346 -8.56 -0.61 -23.33
N ASN A 347 -8.91 0.16 -24.36
CA ASN A 347 -10.27 0.24 -24.90
C ASN A 347 -11.34 0.49 -23.80
N ASN A 348 -11.10 1.46 -22.91
CA ASN A 348 -11.99 1.80 -21.77
C ASN A 348 -12.22 0.65 -20.77
N LYS A 349 -11.38 -0.36 -20.77
CA LYS A 349 -11.38 -1.43 -19.76
C LYS A 349 -10.12 -1.40 -18.93
N PHE A 350 -10.27 -1.74 -17.68
CA PHE A 350 -9.20 -1.88 -16.68
C PHE A 350 -8.92 -3.37 -16.47
N TYR A 351 -7.70 -3.79 -16.71
CA TYR A 351 -7.24 -5.16 -16.48
C TYR A 351 -6.36 -5.20 -15.24
N PRO A 352 -6.60 -6.12 -14.29
CA PRO A 352 -5.92 -6.13 -12.99
C PRO A 352 -4.51 -6.72 -13.02
N SER A 353 -4.00 -7.13 -14.17
CA SER A 353 -2.63 -7.63 -14.36
C SER A 353 -2.26 -7.69 -15.85
N THR A 354 -0.96 -7.79 -16.14
CA THR A 354 -0.46 -8.03 -17.51
C THR A 354 -0.98 -9.37 -18.05
N ALA A 355 -1.01 -10.42 -17.24
CA ALA A 355 -1.55 -11.71 -17.66
C ALA A 355 -3.04 -11.63 -18.01
N ALA A 356 -3.85 -10.93 -17.23
CA ALA A 356 -5.27 -10.69 -17.52
C ALA A 356 -5.46 -9.90 -18.82
N PHE A 357 -4.63 -8.88 -19.06
CA PHE A 357 -4.65 -8.11 -20.29
C PHE A 357 -4.33 -8.97 -21.52
N LEU A 358 -3.27 -9.75 -21.48
CA LEU A 358 -2.85 -10.57 -22.63
C LEU A 358 -3.87 -11.66 -22.97
N ARG A 359 -4.53 -12.24 -21.95
CA ARG A 359 -5.61 -13.22 -22.12
C ARG A 359 -6.96 -12.60 -22.47
N ARG A 360 -7.08 -11.25 -22.39
CA ARG A 360 -8.35 -10.52 -22.55
C ARG A 360 -9.42 -10.97 -21.55
N GLU A 361 -9.02 -11.38 -20.38
CA GLU A 361 -9.87 -11.85 -19.29
C GLU A 361 -9.89 -10.81 -18.15
N GLN A 362 -10.89 -10.91 -17.25
CA GLN A 362 -10.96 -10.11 -16.02
C GLN A 362 -10.98 -8.58 -16.24
N GLY A 363 -11.37 -8.13 -17.43
CA GLY A 363 -11.49 -6.71 -17.73
C GLY A 363 -12.77 -6.10 -17.14
N SER A 364 -12.63 -4.96 -16.44
CA SER A 364 -13.74 -4.19 -15.85
C SER A 364 -13.86 -2.82 -16.51
N HIS A 365 -15.05 -2.20 -16.44
CA HIS A 365 -15.23 -0.79 -16.82
C HIS A 365 -15.01 0.17 -15.65
N SER A 366 -14.73 -0.33 -14.46
CA SER A 366 -14.40 0.43 -13.25
C SER A 366 -12.99 0.12 -12.77
N MET A 367 -12.33 1.13 -12.19
CA MET A 367 -11.06 0.94 -11.47
C MET A 367 -11.25 0.08 -10.22
N GLU A 368 -12.41 0.19 -9.56
CA GLU A 368 -12.81 -0.72 -8.50
C GLU A 368 -13.40 -1.96 -9.12
N HIS A 369 -12.68 -3.06 -9.04
CA HIS A 369 -13.11 -4.33 -9.61
C HIS A 369 -13.43 -5.36 -8.53
N GLU A 370 -14.32 -6.29 -8.86
CA GLU A 370 -14.58 -7.46 -8.05
C GLU A 370 -13.33 -8.36 -7.96
N PRO A 371 -13.22 -9.15 -6.89
CA PRO A 371 -12.13 -10.13 -6.80
C PRO A 371 -12.17 -11.16 -7.92
N TYR A 372 -11.01 -11.42 -8.50
CA TYR A 372 -10.84 -12.43 -9.53
C TYR A 372 -10.07 -13.65 -9.04
N PRO A 373 -10.30 -14.85 -9.59
CA PRO A 373 -9.42 -15.98 -9.40
C PRO A 373 -8.03 -15.67 -9.95
N ILE A 374 -6.99 -16.22 -9.34
CA ILE A 374 -5.60 -16.05 -9.80
C ILE A 374 -5.42 -16.60 -11.23
N ILE A 375 -4.47 -16.03 -11.94
CA ILE A 375 -3.98 -16.52 -13.22
C ILE A 375 -2.60 -17.17 -12.95
N ASP A 376 -2.46 -18.47 -13.20
CA ASP A 376 -1.17 -19.14 -13.01
C ASP A 376 -0.29 -18.93 -14.25
N ASP A 377 0.44 -17.81 -14.25
CA ASP A 377 1.26 -17.32 -15.34
C ASP A 377 2.46 -16.55 -14.76
N PRO A 378 3.67 -16.70 -15.30
CA PRO A 378 4.85 -15.98 -14.79
C PRO A 378 4.65 -14.45 -14.74
N LEU A 379 4.01 -13.86 -15.77
CA LEU A 379 3.76 -12.41 -15.81
C LEU A 379 2.79 -11.95 -14.72
N PHE A 380 1.84 -12.80 -14.30
CA PHE A 380 0.97 -12.52 -13.18
C PHE A 380 1.78 -12.44 -11.88
N TRP A 381 2.69 -13.39 -11.66
CA TRP A 381 3.48 -13.46 -10.43
C TRP A 381 4.58 -12.40 -10.35
N GLU A 382 5.01 -11.81 -11.47
CA GLU A 382 5.91 -10.64 -11.48
C GLU A 382 5.28 -9.42 -10.77
N GLU A 383 3.95 -9.34 -10.74
CA GLU A 383 3.19 -8.20 -10.24
C GLU A 383 2.61 -8.42 -8.82
N GLU A 384 2.97 -9.51 -8.15
CA GLU A 384 2.40 -9.95 -6.86
C GLU A 384 2.49 -8.89 -5.74
N GLU A 385 3.46 -7.98 -5.83
CA GLU A 385 3.61 -6.89 -4.87
C GLU A 385 2.45 -5.89 -4.88
N HIS A 386 1.66 -5.88 -5.95
CA HIS A 386 0.46 -5.04 -6.08
C HIS A 386 -0.84 -5.79 -5.78
N PHE A 387 -0.76 -7.04 -5.33
CA PHE A 387 -1.94 -7.89 -5.14
C PHE A 387 -2.27 -8.10 -3.66
N HIS A 388 -3.57 -8.16 -3.38
CA HIS A 388 -4.13 -8.68 -2.15
C HIS A 388 -4.73 -10.06 -2.44
N PHE A 389 -4.09 -11.11 -1.93
CA PHE A 389 -4.54 -12.49 -2.05
C PHE A 389 -5.38 -12.90 -0.86
N PHE A 390 -6.50 -13.56 -1.11
CA PHE A 390 -7.41 -14.03 -0.07
C PHE A 390 -8.24 -15.22 -0.54
N VAL A 391 -8.82 -15.95 0.41
CA VAL A 391 -9.80 -17.01 0.19
C VAL A 391 -11.17 -16.51 0.62
N ARG A 392 -12.21 -16.83 -0.17
CA ARG A 392 -13.60 -16.58 0.23
C ARG A 392 -14.06 -17.66 1.20
N LYS A 393 -14.80 -17.27 2.22
CA LYS A 393 -15.45 -18.15 3.20
C LYS A 393 -16.83 -18.56 2.72
#